data_e4794ad436f2b17ac8c8c1b8d34fe1f1
#
_entry.id   e4794ad436f2b17ac8c8c1b8d34fe1f1
#
_cell.length_a   1.000
_cell.length_b   1.000
_cell.length_c   1.000
_cell.angle_alpha   90.00
_cell.angle_beta   90.00
_cell.angle_gamma   90.00
#
_symmetry.space_group_name_H-M   'P 1'
#
loop_
_entity.id
_entity.type
_entity.pdbx_description
1 polymer ?
#
loop_
_entity_poly.entity_id
_entity_poly.type
_entity_poly.pdbx_seq_one_letter_code
_entity_poly.pdbx_strand_id
1 'polypeptide(L)'
;MTDEIRIVQYGLGPIGAAVARHIVEREGLELVGTVDIDPNKAGKDVGEVIGLGRSLGLAVAKTLSAVLSQTEADVALHTTSSYFDLFQSQVIEILEAGLDIVSTAEELSFPWLDHPEAAAEVDAAARRAGKTVLGTGVNPGFIMDALPLFLTAICQRVDHIEVTRVINASKRRGPFQAKIGSGMTVEAFEAKMAAGRMGHVGLPESVAMVFDTLGHKLVRYESTVEPVLAERDLKTDHFEVRAGQVRGLKQVAHGYGKDGEFVALTFIAALEAGQDGDTVKISGKPDLEVTLKGTNGDIATVAIAVNAVRRVQAAPPGLVTMRDLPIVTAR
;
A
#
# COMPACT_ATOMS: atom_id res chain seq x y z
N MET A 1 -21.41 -16.85 18.83
CA MET A 1 -20.02 -16.39 18.96
C MET A 1 -19.49 -16.42 17.56
N THR A 2 -19.12 -15.29 16.98
CA THR A 2 -18.38 -15.30 15.70
C THR A 2 -17.01 -15.85 16.00
N ASP A 3 -16.63 -16.96 15.34
CA ASP A 3 -15.29 -17.52 15.48
C ASP A 3 -14.26 -16.43 15.17
N GLU A 4 -13.18 -16.34 15.96
CA GLU A 4 -12.07 -15.44 15.73
C GLU A 4 -11.35 -15.85 14.43
N ILE A 5 -10.99 -14.87 13.60
CA ILE A 5 -10.25 -15.11 12.38
C ILE A 5 -8.78 -15.25 12.74
N ARG A 6 -8.20 -16.41 12.42
CA ARG A 6 -6.80 -16.75 12.70
C ARG A 6 -5.90 -16.19 11.62
N ILE A 7 -4.98 -15.31 12.01
CA ILE A 7 -4.15 -14.56 11.08
C ILE A 7 -2.67 -14.93 11.25
N VAL A 8 -2.02 -15.20 10.14
CA VAL A 8 -0.55 -15.20 10.05
C VAL A 8 -0.09 -13.85 9.51
N GLN A 9 0.80 -13.17 10.22
CA GLN A 9 1.51 -12.01 9.71
C GLN A 9 2.77 -12.44 8.97
N TYR A 10 2.82 -12.21 7.65
CA TYR A 10 3.94 -12.55 6.79
C TYR A 10 4.76 -11.29 6.46
N GLY A 11 5.96 -11.19 7.03
CA GLY A 11 6.84 -10.03 7.03
C GLY A 11 6.62 -9.14 8.27
N LEU A 12 7.69 -8.87 9.01
CA LEU A 12 7.71 -8.03 10.22
C LEU A 12 8.59 -6.79 10.03
N GLY A 13 8.55 -6.19 8.83
CA GLY A 13 9.06 -4.85 8.61
C GLY A 13 8.27 -3.81 9.43
N PRO A 14 8.55 -2.51 9.32
CA PRO A 14 7.84 -1.48 10.09
C PRO A 14 6.32 -1.53 9.96
N ILE A 15 5.79 -1.78 8.76
CA ILE A 15 4.34 -1.93 8.52
C ILE A 15 3.84 -3.25 9.09
N GLY A 16 4.52 -4.38 8.82
CA GLY A 16 4.09 -5.68 9.34
C GLY A 16 4.08 -5.77 10.85
N ALA A 17 5.07 -5.17 11.54
CA ALA A 17 5.06 -5.07 12.99
C ALA A 17 3.87 -4.23 13.52
N ALA A 18 3.52 -3.15 12.82
CA ALA A 18 2.35 -2.34 13.18
C ALA A 18 1.03 -3.07 12.90
N VAL A 19 0.94 -3.83 11.79
CA VAL A 19 -0.20 -4.71 11.48
C VAL A 19 -0.36 -5.76 12.56
N ALA A 20 0.73 -6.46 12.93
CA ALA A 20 0.68 -7.48 13.98
C ALA A 20 0.19 -6.92 15.33
N ARG A 21 0.67 -5.72 15.73
CA ARG A 21 0.14 -5.04 16.92
C ARG A 21 -1.36 -4.77 16.82
N HIS A 22 -1.81 -4.26 15.68
CA HIS A 22 -3.21 -3.93 15.47
C HIS A 22 -4.12 -5.18 15.49
N ILE A 23 -3.63 -6.32 14.98
CA ILE A 23 -4.36 -7.61 15.08
C ILE A 23 -4.52 -8.01 16.54
N VAL A 24 -3.44 -7.96 17.34
CA VAL A 24 -3.46 -8.36 18.77
C VAL A 24 -4.41 -7.51 19.61
N GLU A 25 -4.67 -6.26 19.19
CA GLU A 25 -5.57 -5.33 19.89
C GLU A 25 -7.02 -5.37 19.37
N ARG A 26 -7.28 -6.12 18.30
CA ARG A 26 -8.56 -6.11 17.59
C ARG A 26 -9.44 -7.30 17.97
N GLU A 27 -10.65 -7.04 18.46
CA GLU A 27 -11.64 -8.08 18.74
C GLU A 27 -12.03 -8.88 17.49
N GLY A 28 -12.13 -10.20 17.64
CA GLY A 28 -12.50 -11.13 16.59
C GLY A 28 -11.39 -11.41 15.57
N LEU A 29 -10.15 -11.05 15.89
CA LEU A 29 -8.95 -11.44 15.17
C LEU A 29 -7.96 -12.06 16.14
N GLU A 30 -7.29 -13.13 15.72
CA GLU A 30 -6.27 -13.81 16.50
C GLU A 30 -4.96 -13.87 15.68
N LEU A 31 -3.86 -13.37 16.24
CA LEU A 31 -2.53 -13.56 15.67
C LEU A 31 -2.00 -14.93 16.08
N VAL A 32 -2.03 -15.90 15.16
CA VAL A 32 -1.63 -17.29 15.44
C VAL A 32 -0.17 -17.58 15.05
N GLY A 33 0.47 -16.70 14.30
CA GLY A 33 1.87 -16.86 13.92
C GLY A 33 2.41 -15.71 13.11
N THR A 34 3.72 -15.67 12.98
CA THR A 34 4.42 -14.69 12.16
C THR A 34 5.57 -15.31 11.39
N VAL A 35 5.84 -14.79 10.19
CA VAL A 35 6.95 -15.21 9.34
C VAL A 35 7.85 -14.02 9.05
N ASP A 36 9.15 -14.14 9.32
CA ASP A 36 10.17 -13.17 8.89
C ASP A 36 11.53 -13.87 8.76
N ILE A 37 12.22 -13.63 7.65
CA ILE A 37 13.53 -14.25 7.35
C ILE A 37 14.71 -13.55 8.03
N ASP A 38 14.50 -12.37 8.62
CA ASP A 38 15.54 -11.59 9.30
C ASP A 38 16.09 -12.40 10.49
N PRO A 39 17.41 -12.77 10.50
CA PRO A 39 18.00 -13.53 11.58
C PRO A 39 17.95 -12.82 12.94
N ASN A 40 17.80 -11.49 12.95
CA ASN A 40 17.67 -10.71 14.18
C ASN A 40 16.28 -10.81 14.80
N LYS A 41 15.29 -11.33 14.09
CA LYS A 41 13.91 -11.51 14.54
C LYS A 41 13.56 -12.98 14.73
N ALA A 42 13.99 -13.84 13.80
CA ALA A 42 13.66 -15.26 13.79
C ALA A 42 14.00 -15.94 15.14
N GLY A 43 13.04 -16.68 15.67
CA GLY A 43 13.12 -17.38 16.96
C GLY A 43 12.85 -16.53 18.19
N LYS A 44 12.74 -15.19 18.06
CA LYS A 44 12.35 -14.30 19.17
C LYS A 44 10.83 -14.30 19.37
N ASP A 45 10.43 -13.93 20.58
CA ASP A 45 9.00 -13.72 20.86
C ASP A 45 8.45 -12.57 20.02
N VAL A 46 7.27 -12.81 19.40
CA VAL A 46 6.60 -11.82 18.54
C VAL A 46 6.30 -10.54 19.28
N GLY A 47 5.85 -10.61 20.55
CA GLY A 47 5.56 -9.43 21.37
C GLY A 47 6.80 -8.55 21.61
N GLU A 48 7.98 -9.16 21.73
CA GLU A 48 9.26 -8.43 21.80
C GLU A 48 9.54 -7.74 20.45
N VAL A 49 9.49 -8.51 19.35
CA VAL A 49 9.85 -8.00 18.01
C VAL A 49 8.94 -6.86 17.55
N ILE A 50 7.64 -6.95 17.85
CA ILE A 50 6.69 -5.88 17.49
C ILE A 50 6.63 -4.75 18.52
N GLY A 51 7.39 -4.83 19.62
CA GLY A 51 7.44 -3.78 20.64
C GLY A 51 6.15 -3.65 21.48
N LEU A 52 5.50 -4.76 21.77
CA LEU A 52 4.24 -4.79 22.54
C LEU A 52 4.44 -4.60 24.05
N GLY A 53 5.69 -4.71 24.55
CA GLY A 53 6.02 -4.61 25.96
C GLY A 53 5.63 -5.84 26.80
N ARG A 54 5.13 -6.90 26.18
CA ARG A 54 4.81 -8.20 26.80
C ARG A 54 5.07 -9.35 25.82
N SER A 55 5.35 -10.55 26.36
CA SER A 55 5.43 -11.77 25.56
C SER A 55 4.03 -12.19 25.08
N LEU A 56 4.00 -12.74 23.85
CA LEU A 56 2.81 -13.40 23.30
C LEU A 56 2.92 -14.93 23.36
N GLY A 57 4.10 -15.48 23.71
CA GLY A 57 4.35 -16.92 23.63
C GLY A 57 4.43 -17.48 22.21
N LEU A 58 4.51 -16.61 21.20
CA LEU A 58 4.65 -16.94 19.80
C LEU A 58 6.05 -16.59 19.34
N ALA A 59 6.78 -17.56 18.76
CA ALA A 59 8.08 -17.30 18.16
C ALA A 59 7.95 -16.89 16.69
N VAL A 60 8.76 -15.94 16.23
CA VAL A 60 8.86 -15.59 14.81
C VAL A 60 9.44 -16.77 14.04
N ALA A 61 8.68 -17.33 13.12
CA ALA A 61 9.12 -18.42 12.24
C ALA A 61 9.84 -17.89 11.00
N LYS A 62 10.69 -18.72 10.40
CA LYS A 62 11.38 -18.40 9.13
C LYS A 62 10.54 -18.76 7.90
N THR A 63 9.58 -19.67 8.03
CA THR A 63 8.76 -20.17 6.92
C THR A 63 7.31 -20.30 7.35
N LEU A 64 6.39 -20.20 6.40
CA LEU A 64 4.97 -20.41 6.62
C LEU A 64 4.68 -21.83 7.09
N SER A 65 5.34 -22.83 6.52
CA SER A 65 5.17 -24.23 6.90
C SER A 65 5.52 -24.50 8.36
N ALA A 66 6.51 -23.80 8.92
CA ALA A 66 6.85 -23.92 10.35
C ALA A 66 5.72 -23.36 11.26
N VAL A 67 5.01 -22.33 10.85
CA VAL A 67 3.81 -21.83 11.55
C VAL A 67 2.69 -22.84 11.45
N LEU A 68 2.34 -23.26 10.24
CA LEU A 68 1.19 -24.13 9.97
C LEU A 68 1.36 -25.57 10.49
N SER A 69 2.57 -25.98 10.83
CA SER A 69 2.81 -27.26 11.53
C SER A 69 2.33 -27.24 13.00
N GLN A 70 2.10 -26.04 13.57
CA GLN A 70 1.75 -25.87 14.98
C GLN A 70 0.32 -25.33 15.19
N THR A 71 -0.24 -24.66 14.18
CA THR A 71 -1.55 -24.05 14.27
C THR A 71 -2.22 -24.00 12.90
N GLU A 72 -3.55 -23.87 12.92
CA GLU A 72 -4.31 -23.53 11.72
C GLU A 72 -4.42 -22.00 11.56
N ALA A 73 -4.58 -21.56 10.33
CA ALA A 73 -4.79 -20.15 9.99
C ALA A 73 -5.82 -19.99 8.87
N ASP A 74 -6.44 -18.83 8.81
CA ASP A 74 -7.48 -18.53 7.82
C ASP A 74 -7.01 -17.50 6.80
N VAL A 75 -6.22 -16.49 7.23
CA VAL A 75 -5.78 -15.37 6.41
C VAL A 75 -4.29 -15.07 6.67
N ALA A 76 -3.55 -14.77 5.62
CA ALA A 76 -2.23 -14.15 5.73
C ALA A 76 -2.32 -12.65 5.47
N LEU A 77 -1.79 -11.85 6.40
CA LEU A 77 -1.48 -10.44 6.17
C LEU A 77 -0.03 -10.33 5.71
N HIS A 78 0.15 -10.02 4.43
CA HIS A 78 1.43 -10.05 3.73
C HIS A 78 2.00 -8.64 3.57
N THR A 79 3.24 -8.42 4.05
CA THR A 79 3.86 -7.08 4.10
C THR A 79 5.38 -7.14 3.88
N THR A 80 5.82 -7.71 2.77
CA THR A 80 7.24 -7.98 2.50
C THR A 80 7.88 -6.99 1.53
N SER A 81 7.39 -6.92 0.29
CA SER A 81 7.94 -6.11 -0.79
C SER A 81 6.84 -5.37 -1.54
N SER A 82 7.22 -4.28 -2.21
CA SER A 82 6.36 -3.53 -3.12
C SER A 82 6.32 -4.14 -4.53
N TYR A 83 7.38 -4.85 -4.93
CA TYR A 83 7.64 -5.29 -6.30
C TYR A 83 7.18 -6.72 -6.55
N PHE A 84 6.47 -6.93 -7.66
CA PHE A 84 5.77 -8.17 -7.98
C PHE A 84 6.71 -9.38 -8.09
N ASP A 85 7.85 -9.21 -8.73
CA ASP A 85 8.88 -10.24 -8.91
C ASP A 85 9.48 -10.74 -7.58
N LEU A 86 9.45 -9.92 -6.52
CA LEU A 86 9.99 -10.26 -5.21
C LEU A 86 8.97 -10.96 -4.30
N PHE A 87 7.67 -10.79 -4.52
CA PHE A 87 6.65 -11.36 -3.64
C PHE A 87 5.76 -12.43 -4.28
N GLN A 88 5.75 -12.58 -5.61
CA GLN A 88 4.87 -13.51 -6.30
C GLN A 88 4.96 -14.95 -5.74
N SER A 89 6.18 -15.46 -5.55
CA SER A 89 6.39 -16.80 -5.01
C SER A 89 5.82 -16.98 -3.59
N GLN A 90 5.87 -15.91 -2.77
CA GLN A 90 5.31 -15.91 -1.42
C GLN A 90 3.78 -15.95 -1.46
N VAL A 91 3.16 -15.21 -2.36
CA VAL A 91 1.70 -15.21 -2.57
C VAL A 91 1.23 -16.59 -3.02
N ILE A 92 1.94 -17.22 -3.96
CA ILE A 92 1.62 -18.59 -4.41
C ILE A 92 1.77 -19.60 -3.25
N GLU A 93 2.89 -19.54 -2.48
CA GLU A 93 3.09 -20.37 -1.28
C GLU A 93 1.92 -20.27 -0.30
N ILE A 94 1.47 -19.06 -0.02
CA ILE A 94 0.36 -18.79 0.92
C ILE A 94 -0.96 -19.36 0.39
N LEU A 95 -1.23 -19.20 -0.91
CA LEU A 95 -2.43 -19.77 -1.55
C LEU A 95 -2.42 -21.30 -1.54
N GLU A 96 -1.28 -21.93 -1.85
CA GLU A 96 -1.12 -23.37 -1.82
C GLU A 96 -1.29 -23.94 -0.40
N ALA A 97 -0.97 -23.13 0.62
CA ALA A 97 -1.23 -23.46 2.01
C ALA A 97 -2.71 -23.28 2.42
N GLY A 98 -3.58 -22.78 1.53
CA GLY A 98 -5.02 -22.67 1.74
C GLY A 98 -5.45 -21.46 2.55
N LEU A 99 -4.71 -20.34 2.52
CA LEU A 99 -5.06 -19.10 3.19
C LEU A 99 -5.53 -18.03 2.20
N ASP A 100 -6.48 -17.20 2.65
CA ASP A 100 -6.78 -15.93 1.99
C ASP A 100 -5.67 -14.93 2.25
N ILE A 101 -5.49 -13.94 1.36
CA ILE A 101 -4.39 -12.98 1.44
C ILE A 101 -4.89 -11.54 1.40
N VAL A 102 -4.44 -10.73 2.34
CA VAL A 102 -4.44 -9.27 2.24
C VAL A 102 -2.99 -8.79 2.23
N SER A 103 -2.58 -8.12 1.17
CA SER A 103 -1.21 -7.69 0.98
C SER A 103 -1.10 -6.17 0.89
N THR A 104 -0.04 -5.61 1.46
CA THR A 104 0.32 -4.19 1.28
C THR A 104 1.32 -3.95 0.17
N ALA A 105 1.59 -4.97 -0.65
CA ALA A 105 2.43 -4.85 -1.84
C ALA A 105 1.75 -3.95 -2.88
N GLU A 106 2.38 -2.85 -3.21
CA GLU A 106 1.77 -1.79 -4.02
C GLU A 106 1.43 -2.27 -5.44
N GLU A 107 2.33 -2.99 -6.11
CA GLU A 107 2.08 -3.52 -7.46
C GLU A 107 0.96 -4.56 -7.50
N LEU A 108 0.61 -5.19 -6.36
CA LEU A 108 -0.50 -6.14 -6.29
C LEU A 108 -1.89 -5.44 -6.28
N SER A 109 -1.94 -4.12 -6.08
CA SER A 109 -3.20 -3.38 -6.05
C SER A 109 -3.94 -3.39 -7.38
N PHE A 110 -3.21 -3.38 -8.51
CA PHE A 110 -3.73 -3.54 -9.87
C PHE A 110 -2.64 -4.07 -10.82
N PRO A 111 -2.24 -5.35 -10.71
CA PRO A 111 -1.05 -5.87 -11.38
C PRO A 111 -1.21 -6.09 -12.90
N TRP A 112 -2.43 -6.03 -13.44
CA TRP A 112 -2.68 -6.29 -14.87
C TRP A 112 -2.04 -5.27 -15.81
N LEU A 113 -1.62 -4.10 -15.31
CA LEU A 113 -0.97 -3.07 -16.12
C LEU A 113 0.42 -3.53 -16.58
N ASP A 114 1.30 -3.84 -15.64
CA ASP A 114 2.71 -4.11 -15.93
C ASP A 114 3.08 -5.60 -15.77
N HIS A 115 2.23 -6.40 -15.09
CA HIS A 115 2.45 -7.82 -14.79
C HIS A 115 1.26 -8.73 -15.18
N PRO A 116 0.69 -8.62 -16.41
CA PRO A 116 -0.57 -9.30 -16.76
C PRO A 116 -0.48 -10.83 -16.68
N GLU A 117 0.65 -11.41 -17.07
CA GLU A 117 0.88 -12.86 -17.03
C GLU A 117 1.00 -13.37 -15.58
N ALA A 118 1.78 -12.68 -14.75
CA ALA A 118 1.96 -13.01 -13.35
C ALA A 118 0.67 -12.78 -12.55
N ALA A 119 -0.11 -11.75 -12.87
CA ALA A 119 -1.44 -11.54 -12.30
C ALA A 119 -2.40 -12.69 -12.63
N ALA A 120 -2.38 -13.17 -13.88
CA ALA A 120 -3.19 -14.31 -14.30
C ALA A 120 -2.77 -15.61 -13.58
N GLU A 121 -1.48 -15.80 -13.31
CA GLU A 121 -0.98 -16.94 -12.54
C GLU A 121 -1.47 -16.89 -11.08
N VAL A 122 -1.39 -15.73 -10.43
CA VAL A 122 -1.89 -15.54 -9.06
C VAL A 122 -3.40 -15.74 -9.01
N ASP A 123 -4.19 -15.17 -9.95
CA ASP A 123 -5.64 -15.37 -10.01
C ASP A 123 -6.00 -16.86 -10.18
N ALA A 124 -5.31 -17.54 -11.09
CA ALA A 124 -5.53 -18.98 -11.30
C ALA A 124 -5.18 -19.82 -10.06
N ALA A 125 -4.09 -19.48 -9.36
CA ALA A 125 -3.72 -20.16 -8.11
C ALA A 125 -4.76 -19.91 -7.01
N ALA A 126 -5.21 -18.68 -6.84
CA ALA A 126 -6.24 -18.29 -5.89
C ALA A 126 -7.56 -19.07 -6.15
N ARG A 127 -8.01 -19.10 -7.40
CA ARG A 127 -9.22 -19.86 -7.79
C ARG A 127 -9.06 -21.37 -7.56
N ARG A 128 -7.90 -21.95 -7.87
CA ARG A 128 -7.64 -23.39 -7.60
C ARG A 128 -7.66 -23.69 -6.10
N ALA A 129 -7.13 -22.80 -5.28
CA ALA A 129 -7.12 -22.96 -3.83
C ALA A 129 -8.49 -22.64 -3.18
N GLY A 130 -9.44 -22.06 -3.93
CA GLY A 130 -10.70 -21.55 -3.38
C GLY A 130 -10.48 -20.36 -2.44
N LYS A 131 -9.46 -19.54 -2.71
CA LYS A 131 -9.00 -18.43 -1.85
C LYS A 131 -8.99 -17.10 -2.58
N THR A 132 -9.00 -16.02 -1.82
CA THR A 132 -9.02 -14.65 -2.34
C THR A 132 -7.72 -13.93 -2.01
N VAL A 133 -7.21 -13.16 -2.98
CA VAL A 133 -6.02 -12.30 -2.83
C VAL A 133 -6.42 -10.86 -3.08
N LEU A 134 -6.05 -9.98 -2.16
CA LEU A 134 -6.22 -8.53 -2.27
C LEU A 134 -4.89 -7.81 -2.08
N GLY A 135 -4.52 -6.94 -3.03
CA GLY A 135 -3.51 -5.90 -2.81
C GLY A 135 -4.20 -4.60 -2.36
N THR A 136 -3.75 -4.00 -1.24
CA THR A 136 -4.35 -2.78 -0.70
C THR A 136 -3.38 -1.99 0.17
N GLY A 137 -3.72 -0.76 0.45
CA GLY A 137 -2.99 0.18 1.29
C GLY A 137 -3.71 1.53 1.29
N VAL A 138 -3.09 2.53 1.90
CA VAL A 138 -3.63 3.88 1.80
C VAL A 138 -3.38 4.47 0.40
N ASN A 139 -2.30 4.06 -0.26
CA ASN A 139 -1.92 4.47 -1.61
C ASN A 139 -0.81 3.52 -2.15
N PRO A 140 -1.11 2.73 -3.19
CA PRO A 140 -2.40 2.48 -3.83
C PRO A 140 -3.36 1.67 -2.91
N GLY A 141 -4.62 1.64 -3.27
CA GLY A 141 -5.67 0.86 -2.61
C GLY A 141 -6.79 1.68 -1.95
N PHE A 142 -6.59 3.00 -1.73
CA PHE A 142 -7.66 3.83 -1.18
C PHE A 142 -7.69 5.26 -1.73
N ILE A 143 -6.71 6.13 -1.38
CA ILE A 143 -6.81 7.58 -1.63
C ILE A 143 -6.83 7.93 -3.12
N MET A 144 -6.00 7.27 -3.93
CA MET A 144 -5.80 7.63 -5.33
C MET A 144 -6.58 6.75 -6.31
N ASP A 145 -7.35 5.80 -5.81
CA ASP A 145 -8.13 4.85 -6.60
C ASP A 145 -9.51 4.57 -6.02
N ALA A 146 -9.67 3.76 -4.98
CA ALA A 146 -10.96 3.35 -4.44
C ALA A 146 -11.83 4.56 -3.99
N LEU A 147 -11.26 5.56 -3.33
CA LEU A 147 -11.99 6.74 -2.87
C LEU A 147 -12.54 7.58 -4.04
N PRO A 148 -11.71 8.03 -5.03
CA PRO A 148 -12.27 8.74 -6.19
C PRO A 148 -13.29 7.90 -6.94
N LEU A 149 -13.06 6.60 -7.12
CA LEU A 149 -14.04 5.70 -7.74
C LEU A 149 -15.37 5.68 -6.97
N PHE A 150 -15.32 5.56 -5.66
CA PHE A 150 -16.53 5.60 -4.82
C PHE A 150 -17.29 6.92 -4.97
N LEU A 151 -16.59 8.05 -5.06
CA LEU A 151 -17.20 9.37 -5.24
C LEU A 151 -17.90 9.51 -6.59
N THR A 152 -17.45 8.79 -7.63
CA THR A 152 -18.12 8.82 -8.96
C THR A 152 -19.54 8.30 -8.93
N ALA A 153 -19.94 7.53 -7.90
CA ALA A 153 -21.30 6.99 -7.77
C ALA A 153 -22.40 8.06 -7.76
N ILE A 154 -22.07 9.31 -7.42
CA ILE A 154 -23.01 10.44 -7.44
C ILE A 154 -22.84 11.34 -8.67
N CYS A 155 -22.01 10.94 -9.65
CA CYS A 155 -21.80 11.67 -10.91
C CYS A 155 -22.61 11.03 -12.04
N GLN A 156 -23.31 11.87 -12.83
CA GLN A 156 -23.93 11.44 -14.07
C GLN A 156 -22.91 11.29 -15.21
N ARG A 157 -21.79 12.01 -15.12
CA ARG A 157 -20.68 12.00 -16.08
C ARG A 157 -19.40 12.34 -15.34
N VAL A 158 -18.32 11.67 -15.68
CA VAL A 158 -16.96 11.97 -15.21
C VAL A 158 -16.13 12.30 -16.44
N ASP A 159 -15.53 13.49 -16.44
CA ASP A 159 -14.69 13.98 -17.54
C ASP A 159 -13.21 13.91 -17.19
N HIS A 160 -12.85 14.12 -15.91
CA HIS A 160 -11.48 14.08 -15.42
C HIS A 160 -11.45 13.83 -13.91
N ILE A 161 -10.45 13.09 -13.44
CA ILE A 161 -10.17 12.86 -12.02
C ILE A 161 -8.75 13.35 -11.70
N GLU A 162 -8.65 14.24 -10.72
CA GLU A 162 -7.38 14.71 -10.16
C GLU A 162 -7.31 14.33 -8.68
N VAL A 163 -6.20 13.71 -8.27
CA VAL A 163 -5.95 13.42 -6.86
C VAL A 163 -4.59 13.97 -6.46
N THR A 164 -4.56 14.78 -5.43
CA THR A 164 -3.32 15.30 -4.85
C THR A 164 -3.17 14.83 -3.42
N ARG A 165 -2.04 14.21 -3.12
CA ARG A 165 -1.64 13.81 -1.78
C ARG A 165 -0.39 14.57 -1.35
N VAL A 166 -0.47 15.27 -0.22
CA VAL A 166 0.64 16.01 0.37
C VAL A 166 1.01 15.40 1.72
N ILE A 167 2.28 15.04 1.90
CA ILE A 167 2.84 14.54 3.15
C ILE A 167 3.94 15.48 3.64
N ASN A 168 3.73 16.11 4.79
CA ASN A 168 4.79 16.81 5.49
C ASN A 168 5.70 15.80 6.21
N ALA A 169 6.89 15.61 5.67
CA ALA A 169 7.84 14.61 6.16
C ALA A 169 8.64 15.05 7.39
N SER A 170 8.50 16.31 7.86
CA SER A 170 9.35 16.88 8.92
C SER A 170 9.33 16.09 10.22
N LYS A 171 8.18 15.49 10.57
CA LYS A 171 7.98 14.69 11.78
C LYS A 171 7.94 13.16 11.49
N ARG A 172 8.25 12.76 10.27
CA ARG A 172 8.29 11.34 9.92
C ARG A 172 9.64 10.72 10.32
N ARG A 173 9.64 9.40 10.53
CA ARG A 173 10.85 8.63 10.87
C ARG A 173 11.97 8.83 9.85
N GLY A 174 13.24 8.76 10.31
CA GLY A 174 14.42 8.97 9.48
C GLY A 174 14.47 8.15 8.19
N PRO A 175 14.14 6.85 8.17
CA PRO A 175 14.08 6.05 6.94
C PRO A 175 13.11 6.58 5.89
N PHE A 176 11.97 7.17 6.30
CA PHE A 176 11.05 7.80 5.36
C PHE A 176 11.66 9.08 4.76
N GLN A 177 12.28 9.94 5.60
CA GLN A 177 12.97 11.14 5.14
C GLN A 177 14.13 10.79 4.19
N ALA A 178 14.88 9.72 4.47
CA ALA A 178 15.92 9.22 3.57
C ALA A 178 15.36 8.71 2.23
N LYS A 179 14.21 8.00 2.26
CA LYS A 179 13.54 7.46 1.07
C LYS A 179 13.11 8.57 0.09
N ILE A 180 12.70 9.73 0.60
CA ILE A 180 12.28 10.88 -0.23
C ILE A 180 13.46 11.78 -0.65
N GLY A 181 14.70 11.41 -0.32
CA GLY A 181 15.92 12.10 -0.76
C GLY A 181 16.35 13.28 0.11
N SER A 182 15.84 13.42 1.35
CA SER A 182 16.19 14.54 2.23
C SER A 182 17.70 14.67 2.43
N GLY A 183 18.26 15.87 2.18
CA GLY A 183 19.69 16.19 2.32
C GLY A 183 20.55 15.79 1.11
N MET A 184 20.00 15.17 0.08
CA MET A 184 20.76 14.86 -1.14
C MET A 184 21.03 16.11 -1.96
N THR A 185 22.10 16.08 -2.75
CA THR A 185 22.26 17.01 -3.87
C THR A 185 21.32 16.61 -5.00
N VAL A 186 21.06 17.51 -5.95
CA VAL A 186 20.22 17.23 -7.13
C VAL A 186 20.83 16.09 -7.95
N GLU A 187 22.15 16.11 -8.18
CA GLU A 187 22.87 15.09 -8.94
C GLU A 187 22.75 13.69 -8.28
N ALA A 188 22.85 13.63 -6.94
CA ALA A 188 22.69 12.37 -6.21
C ALA A 188 21.25 11.83 -6.28
N PHE A 189 20.26 12.73 -6.28
CA PHE A 189 18.85 12.37 -6.46
C PHE A 189 18.60 11.84 -7.87
N GLU A 190 19.08 12.55 -8.91
CA GLU A 190 18.95 12.15 -10.32
C GLU A 190 19.65 10.81 -10.60
N ALA A 191 20.83 10.57 -10.02
CA ALA A 191 21.51 9.29 -10.13
C ALA A 191 20.70 8.14 -9.52
N LYS A 192 20.02 8.36 -8.39
CA LYS A 192 19.11 7.37 -7.81
C LYS A 192 17.83 7.16 -8.64
N MET A 193 17.33 8.24 -9.25
CA MET A 193 16.21 8.16 -10.19
C MET A 193 16.56 7.27 -11.39
N ALA A 194 17.71 7.53 -12.01
CA ALA A 194 18.22 6.74 -13.14
C ALA A 194 18.42 5.25 -12.79
N ALA A 195 18.71 4.96 -11.52
CA ALA A 195 18.82 3.59 -11.01
C ALA A 195 17.47 2.94 -10.62
N GLY A 196 16.33 3.62 -10.87
CA GLY A 196 15.00 3.12 -10.51
C GLY A 196 14.72 3.02 -8.99
N ARG A 197 15.45 3.80 -8.17
CA ARG A 197 15.41 3.66 -6.70
C ARG A 197 14.74 4.83 -5.98
N MET A 198 14.04 5.68 -6.71
CA MET A 198 13.31 6.83 -6.16
C MET A 198 11.87 6.81 -6.63
N GLY A 199 11.00 7.39 -5.81
CA GLY A 199 9.59 7.48 -6.09
C GLY A 199 8.74 6.60 -5.21
N HIS A 200 7.43 6.74 -5.36
CA HIS A 200 6.41 5.93 -4.73
C HIS A 200 5.89 4.91 -5.75
N VAL A 201 5.87 3.65 -5.36
CA VAL A 201 5.33 2.57 -6.19
C VAL A 201 3.80 2.61 -6.10
N GLY A 202 3.08 2.34 -7.21
CA GLY A 202 1.64 2.14 -7.19
C GLY A 202 0.81 3.26 -7.84
N LEU A 203 1.41 4.38 -8.29
CA LEU A 203 0.65 5.42 -9.00
C LEU A 203 0.12 4.92 -10.37
N PRO A 204 0.92 4.24 -11.20
CA PRO A 204 0.43 3.64 -12.45
C PRO A 204 -0.70 2.65 -12.22
N GLU A 205 -0.62 1.82 -11.18
CA GLU A 205 -1.64 0.86 -10.79
C GLU A 205 -2.96 1.56 -10.44
N SER A 206 -2.90 2.65 -9.67
CA SER A 206 -4.10 3.46 -9.36
C SER A 206 -4.69 4.10 -10.62
N VAL A 207 -3.85 4.65 -11.53
CA VAL A 207 -4.32 5.15 -12.83
C VAL A 207 -5.05 4.06 -13.61
N ALA A 208 -4.44 2.88 -13.75
CA ALA A 208 -5.02 1.78 -14.50
C ALA A 208 -6.32 1.27 -13.89
N MET A 209 -6.39 1.15 -12.55
CA MET A 209 -7.61 0.76 -11.85
C MET A 209 -8.76 1.74 -12.10
N VAL A 210 -8.49 3.04 -12.09
CA VAL A 210 -9.51 4.07 -12.37
C VAL A 210 -10.03 3.96 -13.81
N PHE A 211 -9.13 3.82 -14.78
CA PHE A 211 -9.50 3.66 -16.19
C PHE A 211 -10.37 2.42 -16.41
N ASP A 212 -9.92 1.28 -15.92
CA ASP A 212 -10.60 0.00 -16.12
C ASP A 212 -11.98 -0.01 -15.43
N THR A 213 -12.07 0.52 -14.22
CA THR A 213 -13.32 0.57 -13.46
C THR A 213 -14.38 1.45 -14.12
N LEU A 214 -13.98 2.58 -14.71
CA LEU A 214 -14.90 3.49 -15.40
C LEU A 214 -15.15 3.12 -16.88
N GLY A 215 -14.61 1.96 -17.33
CA GLY A 215 -14.81 1.46 -18.68
C GLY A 215 -14.05 2.23 -19.76
N HIS A 216 -13.02 2.97 -19.37
CA HIS A 216 -12.15 3.67 -20.30
C HIS A 216 -10.93 2.83 -20.66
N LYS A 217 -10.50 2.92 -21.94
CA LYS A 217 -9.24 2.29 -22.35
C LYS A 217 -8.06 3.22 -22.02
N LEU A 218 -7.15 2.76 -21.18
CA LEU A 218 -5.85 3.42 -20.98
C LEU A 218 -5.01 3.24 -22.25
N VAL A 219 -4.69 4.33 -22.92
CA VAL A 219 -3.88 4.33 -24.17
C VAL A 219 -2.41 4.45 -23.83
N ARG A 220 -2.08 5.31 -22.88
CA ARG A 220 -0.74 5.47 -22.32
C ARG A 220 -0.80 6.09 -20.94
N TYR A 221 0.23 5.86 -20.16
CA TYR A 221 0.46 6.62 -18.94
C TYR A 221 1.88 7.21 -18.92
N GLU A 222 2.06 8.26 -18.14
CA GLU A 222 3.34 8.90 -17.90
C GLU A 222 3.51 9.07 -16.38
N SER A 223 4.69 8.75 -15.87
CA SER A 223 5.03 9.00 -14.47
C SER A 223 6.37 9.70 -14.38
N THR A 224 6.40 10.82 -13.69
CA THR A 224 7.61 11.62 -13.46
C THR A 224 7.85 11.81 -11.97
N VAL A 225 9.11 11.82 -11.58
CA VAL A 225 9.53 12.12 -10.20
C VAL A 225 10.53 13.27 -10.26
N GLU A 226 10.25 14.32 -9.50
CA GLU A 226 11.07 15.53 -9.45
C GLU A 226 11.52 15.79 -7.99
N PRO A 227 12.77 16.30 -7.81
CA PRO A 227 13.20 16.74 -6.48
C PRO A 227 12.48 18.01 -6.07
N VAL A 228 12.05 18.10 -4.81
CA VAL A 228 11.60 19.33 -4.18
C VAL A 228 12.78 19.94 -3.45
N LEU A 229 13.21 21.14 -3.85
CA LEU A 229 14.40 21.78 -3.30
C LEU A 229 14.08 22.63 -2.07
N ALA A 230 15.03 22.70 -1.15
CA ALA A 230 14.97 23.57 0.00
C ALA A 230 15.32 25.03 -0.41
N GLU A 231 14.44 25.96 -0.10
CA GLU A 231 14.67 27.41 -0.34
C GLU A 231 15.57 28.04 0.73
N ARG A 232 15.67 27.39 1.89
CA ARG A 232 16.47 27.78 3.05
C ARG A 232 16.98 26.54 3.76
N ASP A 233 17.90 26.72 4.70
CA ASP A 233 18.36 25.62 5.55
C ASP A 233 17.21 25.12 6.42
N LEU A 234 17.06 23.78 6.47
CA LEU A 234 16.03 23.07 7.24
C LEU A 234 16.71 22.08 8.18
N LYS A 235 16.10 21.85 9.33
CA LYS A 235 16.56 20.86 10.31
C LYS A 235 15.38 20.04 10.83
N THR A 236 15.57 18.73 10.88
CA THR A 236 14.66 17.78 11.55
C THR A 236 15.47 17.02 12.61
N ASP A 237 14.82 16.11 13.33
CA ASP A 237 15.52 15.22 14.28
C ASP A 237 16.49 14.26 13.57
N HIS A 238 16.39 14.10 12.26
CA HIS A 238 17.14 13.11 11.49
C HIS A 238 18.02 13.71 10.38
N PHE A 239 17.70 14.90 9.87
CA PHE A 239 18.38 15.48 8.71
C PHE A 239 18.62 16.97 8.88
N GLU A 240 19.77 17.43 8.43
CA GLU A 240 20.08 18.82 8.12
C GLU A 240 20.10 18.97 6.60
N VAL A 241 19.28 19.86 6.05
CA VAL A 241 19.13 20.09 4.62
C VAL A 241 19.46 21.54 4.34
N ARG A 242 20.47 21.79 3.52
CA ARG A 242 20.87 23.16 3.15
C ARG A 242 20.03 23.68 2.01
N ALA A 243 19.95 25.00 1.89
CA ALA A 243 19.35 25.65 0.73
C ALA A 243 19.93 25.09 -0.57
N GLY A 244 19.07 24.77 -1.54
CA GLY A 244 19.43 24.13 -2.80
C GLY A 244 19.52 22.60 -2.76
N GLN A 245 19.57 21.97 -1.60
CA GLN A 245 19.49 20.51 -1.50
C GLN A 245 18.03 20.01 -1.57
N VAL A 246 17.89 18.73 -1.83
CA VAL A 246 16.58 18.05 -1.88
C VAL A 246 15.99 17.98 -0.46
N ARG A 247 14.76 18.48 -0.31
CA ARG A 247 13.96 18.35 0.91
C ARG A 247 12.83 17.32 0.79
N GLY A 248 12.67 16.73 -0.41
CA GLY A 248 11.66 15.74 -0.71
C GLY A 248 11.47 15.53 -2.19
N LEU A 249 10.38 14.87 -2.56
CA LEU A 249 10.03 14.60 -3.95
C LEU A 249 8.58 14.98 -4.26
N LYS A 250 8.33 15.26 -5.53
CA LYS A 250 7.02 15.33 -6.15
C LYS A 250 6.98 14.29 -7.27
N GLN A 251 5.99 13.43 -7.24
CA GLN A 251 5.72 12.47 -8.29
C GLN A 251 4.35 12.74 -8.89
N VAL A 252 4.25 12.70 -10.20
CA VAL A 252 2.99 12.85 -10.92
C VAL A 252 2.83 11.68 -11.87
N ALA A 253 1.61 11.12 -11.90
CA ALA A 253 1.22 10.13 -12.89
C ALA A 253 0.01 10.64 -13.66
N HIS A 254 0.10 10.60 -15.00
CA HIS A 254 -0.96 11.00 -15.91
C HIS A 254 -1.43 9.79 -16.70
N GLY A 255 -2.74 9.58 -16.76
CA GLY A 255 -3.38 8.58 -17.59
C GLY A 255 -4.15 9.24 -18.74
N TYR A 256 -3.92 8.72 -19.95
CA TYR A 256 -4.51 9.25 -21.18
C TYR A 256 -5.39 8.21 -21.86
N GLY A 257 -6.61 8.58 -22.12
CA GLY A 257 -7.53 7.86 -22.98
C GLY A 257 -7.48 8.39 -24.44
N LYS A 258 -8.42 7.95 -25.27
CA LYS A 258 -8.53 8.40 -26.67
C LYS A 258 -8.80 9.90 -26.81
N ASP A 259 -9.46 10.51 -25.82
CA ASP A 259 -9.90 11.90 -25.86
C ASP A 259 -8.97 12.85 -25.08
N GLY A 260 -7.85 12.35 -24.59
CA GLY A 260 -6.85 13.11 -23.84
C GLY A 260 -6.62 12.59 -22.43
N GLU A 261 -6.11 13.46 -21.54
CA GLU A 261 -5.88 13.13 -20.14
C GLU A 261 -7.22 12.94 -19.41
N PHE A 262 -7.32 11.83 -18.66
CA PHE A 262 -8.52 11.50 -17.89
C PHE A 262 -8.22 11.39 -16.39
N VAL A 263 -6.99 11.03 -16.01
CA VAL A 263 -6.56 10.91 -14.61
C VAL A 263 -5.22 11.62 -14.41
N ALA A 264 -5.12 12.43 -13.37
CA ALA A 264 -3.86 13.02 -12.89
C ALA A 264 -3.69 12.75 -11.40
N LEU A 265 -2.64 12.03 -11.01
CA LEU A 265 -2.31 11.73 -9.63
C LEU A 265 -1.03 12.45 -9.24
N THR A 266 -1.08 13.27 -8.19
CA THR A 266 0.08 13.99 -7.66
C THR A 266 0.38 13.55 -6.23
N PHE A 267 1.60 13.06 -6.01
CA PHE A 267 2.13 12.70 -4.70
C PHE A 267 3.30 13.63 -4.35
N ILE A 268 3.18 14.35 -3.25
CA ILE A 268 4.22 15.23 -2.71
C ILE A 268 4.59 14.75 -1.32
N ALA A 269 5.86 14.41 -1.12
CA ALA A 269 6.40 14.10 0.20
C ALA A 269 7.68 14.91 0.42
N ALA A 270 7.64 15.88 1.31
CA ALA A 270 8.78 16.78 1.54
C ALA A 270 8.81 17.31 2.97
N LEU A 271 10.00 17.69 3.43
CA LEU A 271 10.13 18.45 4.66
C LEU A 271 9.43 19.81 4.45
N GLU A 272 8.68 20.25 5.44
CA GLU A 272 7.90 21.50 5.37
C GLU A 272 6.99 21.63 4.13
N ALA A 273 6.39 20.52 3.70
CA ALA A 273 5.47 20.51 2.56
C ALA A 273 4.14 21.24 2.82
N GLY A 274 3.99 21.89 3.97
CA GLY A 274 2.74 22.50 4.39
C GLY A 274 1.87 21.55 5.21
N GLN A 275 0.57 21.68 5.09
CA GLN A 275 -0.38 20.82 5.80
C GLN A 275 -0.56 19.49 5.09
N ASP A 276 -0.46 18.39 5.83
CA ASP A 276 -0.83 17.06 5.32
C ASP A 276 -2.29 17.04 4.86
N GLY A 277 -2.54 16.42 3.73
CA GLY A 277 -3.89 16.30 3.22
C GLY A 277 -3.96 15.62 1.87
N ASP A 278 -5.14 15.11 1.59
CA ASP A 278 -5.48 14.45 0.33
C ASP A 278 -6.68 15.19 -0.28
N THR A 279 -6.57 15.59 -1.54
CA THR A 279 -7.65 16.26 -2.26
C THR A 279 -8.01 15.48 -3.50
N VAL A 280 -9.27 15.11 -3.62
CA VAL A 280 -9.86 14.48 -4.80
C VAL A 280 -10.74 15.49 -5.50
N LYS A 281 -10.47 15.74 -6.79
CA LYS A 281 -11.31 16.57 -7.65
C LYS A 281 -11.83 15.71 -8.80
N ILE A 282 -13.12 15.80 -9.05
CA ILE A 282 -13.76 15.17 -10.19
C ILE A 282 -14.44 16.25 -11.00
N SER A 283 -13.99 16.44 -12.23
CA SER A 283 -14.68 17.29 -13.20
C SER A 283 -15.71 16.45 -13.93
N GLY A 284 -16.95 16.96 -14.03
CA GLY A 284 -18.03 16.17 -14.65
C GLY A 284 -19.42 16.77 -14.43
N LYS A 285 -20.36 15.91 -14.03
CA LYS A 285 -21.74 16.34 -13.74
C LYS A 285 -22.27 15.58 -12.53
N PRO A 286 -22.26 16.18 -11.33
CA PRO A 286 -21.67 17.47 -10.97
C PRO A 286 -20.14 17.42 -10.88
N ASP A 287 -19.50 18.59 -10.80
CA ASP A 287 -18.13 18.71 -10.34
C ASP A 287 -18.08 18.45 -8.83
N LEU A 288 -17.06 17.75 -8.37
CA LEU A 288 -16.87 17.42 -6.95
C LEU A 288 -15.46 17.76 -6.49
N GLU A 289 -15.35 18.23 -5.25
CA GLU A 289 -14.08 18.33 -4.56
C GLU A 289 -14.23 17.84 -3.12
N VAL A 290 -13.35 16.91 -2.72
CA VAL A 290 -13.30 16.37 -1.36
C VAL A 290 -11.87 16.47 -0.85
N THR A 291 -11.71 17.02 0.36
CA THR A 291 -10.42 17.11 1.04
C THR A 291 -10.46 16.34 2.36
N LEU A 292 -9.50 15.42 2.53
CA LEU A 292 -9.24 14.73 3.78
C LEU A 292 -8.00 15.35 4.46
N LYS A 293 -8.10 15.62 5.75
CA LYS A 293 -7.00 16.17 6.56
C LYS A 293 -6.59 15.18 7.62
N GLY A 294 -5.27 15.05 7.84
CA GLY A 294 -4.73 14.22 8.91
C GLY A 294 -4.57 12.73 8.56
N THR A 295 -4.59 12.37 7.28
CA THR A 295 -4.35 10.99 6.84
C THR A 295 -2.88 10.62 7.06
N ASN A 296 -2.59 9.89 8.15
CA ASN A 296 -1.26 9.33 8.38
C ASN A 296 -1.09 8.05 7.54
N GLY A 297 -0.11 8.04 6.64
CA GLY A 297 0.09 6.93 5.69
C GLY A 297 0.34 5.57 6.35
N ASP A 298 1.19 5.51 7.38
CA ASP A 298 1.50 4.24 8.06
C ASP A 298 0.27 3.71 8.81
N ILE A 299 -0.42 4.58 9.57
CA ILE A 299 -1.65 4.20 10.32
C ILE A 299 -2.77 3.78 9.36
N ALA A 300 -2.98 4.53 8.28
CA ALA A 300 -4.04 4.24 7.33
C ALA A 300 -3.80 2.93 6.55
N THR A 301 -2.54 2.64 6.18
CA THR A 301 -2.18 1.37 5.52
C THR A 301 -2.42 0.18 6.45
N VAL A 302 -2.01 0.27 7.72
CA VAL A 302 -2.29 -0.75 8.73
C VAL A 302 -3.79 -0.96 8.91
N ALA A 303 -4.53 0.14 9.05
CA ALA A 303 -5.97 0.10 9.27
C ALA A 303 -6.70 -0.56 8.09
N ILE A 304 -6.44 -0.14 6.86
CA ILE A 304 -7.17 -0.68 5.70
C ILE A 304 -6.84 -2.15 5.44
N ALA A 305 -5.58 -2.57 5.64
CA ALA A 305 -5.19 -3.97 5.50
C ALA A 305 -5.94 -4.85 6.50
N VAL A 306 -5.98 -4.48 7.77
CA VAL A 306 -6.69 -5.25 8.81
C VAL A 306 -8.21 -5.18 8.63
N ASN A 307 -8.76 -4.02 8.26
CA ASN A 307 -10.20 -3.87 8.02
C ASN A 307 -10.70 -4.67 6.81
N ALA A 308 -9.84 -4.93 5.82
CA ALA A 308 -10.18 -5.69 4.63
C ALA A 308 -10.30 -7.21 4.89
N VAL A 309 -9.73 -7.74 5.97
CA VAL A 309 -9.66 -9.19 6.27
C VAL A 309 -11.02 -9.87 6.11
N ARG A 310 -12.05 -9.38 6.78
CA ARG A 310 -13.40 -9.98 6.73
C ARG A 310 -14.04 -9.88 5.34
N ARG A 311 -13.69 -8.85 4.57
CA ARG A 311 -14.20 -8.66 3.20
C ARG A 311 -13.56 -9.63 2.22
N VAL A 312 -12.27 -9.87 2.39
CA VAL A 312 -11.52 -10.84 1.60
C VAL A 312 -12.02 -12.27 1.84
N GLN A 313 -12.23 -12.66 3.08
CA GLN A 313 -12.81 -13.99 3.40
C GLN A 313 -14.22 -14.22 2.82
N ALA A 314 -14.99 -13.15 2.68
CA ALA A 314 -16.35 -13.21 2.13
C ALA A 314 -16.41 -13.03 0.60
N ALA A 315 -15.30 -12.69 -0.04
CA ALA A 315 -15.24 -12.45 -1.47
C ALA A 315 -15.13 -13.76 -2.26
N PRO A 316 -15.54 -13.78 -3.53
CA PRO A 316 -15.30 -14.91 -4.42
C PRO A 316 -13.80 -15.18 -4.60
N PRO A 317 -13.39 -16.46 -4.75
CA PRO A 317 -11.99 -16.81 -4.98
C PRO A 317 -11.41 -16.16 -6.24
N GLY A 318 -10.19 -15.66 -6.14
CA GLY A 318 -9.44 -15.02 -7.20
C GLY A 318 -8.61 -13.84 -6.72
N LEU A 319 -7.93 -13.20 -7.66
CA LEU A 319 -7.24 -11.93 -7.44
C LEU A 319 -8.24 -10.79 -7.60
N VAL A 320 -8.49 -10.08 -6.49
CA VAL A 320 -9.46 -8.97 -6.41
C VAL A 320 -8.76 -7.66 -6.07
N THR A 321 -9.44 -6.56 -6.35
CA THR A 321 -9.01 -5.21 -5.99
C THR A 321 -9.99 -4.57 -5.02
N MET A 322 -9.66 -3.40 -4.49
CA MET A 322 -10.55 -2.66 -3.59
C MET A 322 -11.90 -2.29 -4.23
N ARG A 323 -11.99 -2.21 -5.56
CA ARG A 323 -13.26 -1.93 -6.29
C ARG A 323 -14.24 -3.11 -6.27
N ASP A 324 -13.71 -4.34 -6.11
CA ASP A 324 -14.49 -5.57 -6.19
C ASP A 324 -15.14 -5.93 -4.83
N LEU A 325 -14.66 -5.30 -3.78
CA LEU A 325 -15.12 -5.58 -2.43
C LEU A 325 -16.29 -4.67 -2.00
N PRO A 326 -17.23 -5.17 -1.19
CA PRO A 326 -18.11 -4.30 -0.43
C PRO A 326 -17.32 -3.32 0.41
N ILE A 327 -17.91 -2.17 0.73
CA ILE A 327 -17.25 -1.09 1.50
C ILE A 327 -16.47 -1.66 2.70
N VAL A 328 -15.18 -1.41 2.71
CA VAL A 328 -14.28 -1.76 3.83
C VAL A 328 -14.50 -0.73 4.95
N THR A 329 -14.71 -1.19 6.16
CA THR A 329 -15.01 -0.34 7.32
C THR A 329 -14.20 -0.76 8.55
N ALA A 330 -13.98 0.16 9.48
CA ALA A 330 -13.33 -0.07 10.77
C ALA A 330 -14.24 -0.90 11.71
N ARG A 331 -14.40 -2.21 11.44
CA ARG A 331 -15.28 -3.07 12.22
C ARG A 331 -14.59 -4.34 12.69
#